data_475e4e5b4dce3ffb836dff916cd0898b
#
_entry.id   475e4e5b4dce3ffb836dff916cd0898b
#
_cell.length_a   1.000
_cell.length_b   1.000
_cell.length_c   1.000
_cell.angle_alpha   90.00
_cell.angle_beta   90.00
_cell.angle_gamma   90.00
#
_symmetry.space_group_name_H-M   'P 1'
#
loop_
_entity.id
_entity.type
_entity.pdbx_description
1 polymer ?
#
loop_
_entity_poly.entity_id
_entity_poly.type
_entity_poly.pdbx_seq_one_letter_code
_entity_poly.pdbx_strand_id
1 'polypeptide(L)'
;MNSLNDEPFAVVEQFSEVQIVQLHELVQQQWWGGKRTLEQVRIMAANSSLTIGLADAASGRLIGFCRALTDFIFRATIYDVMVDRAYQGQGLGGKLLDTLCNHPRMQEVGQIYLACEPRLFPFYERWGFKVYEARTEWMVKVQREEL
;
A
#
# COMPACT_ATOMS: atom_id res chain seq x y z
N MET A 1 4.44 22.92 25.71
CA MET A 1 5.24 22.42 24.60
C MET A 1 4.45 21.39 23.86
N ASN A 2 4.03 21.73 22.68
CA ASN A 2 3.19 20.83 21.91
C ASN A 2 4.04 19.82 21.17
N SER A 3 3.90 18.57 21.56
CA SER A 3 4.46 17.43 20.87
C SER A 3 3.74 17.08 19.57
N LEU A 4 3.01 18.02 18.97
CA LEU A 4 2.22 17.80 17.75
C LEU A 4 3.07 17.48 16.52
N ASN A 5 4.39 17.62 16.61
CA ASN A 5 5.34 17.33 15.54
C ASN A 5 6.29 16.17 15.85
N ASP A 6 6.04 15.42 16.93
CA ASP A 6 6.91 14.32 17.35
C ASP A 6 6.46 12.95 16.84
N GLU A 7 5.60 12.92 15.81
CA GLU A 7 5.27 11.68 15.12
C GLU A 7 6.54 11.15 14.44
N PRO A 8 6.97 9.91 14.76
CA PRO A 8 8.20 9.36 14.19
C PRO A 8 8.12 9.09 12.71
N PHE A 9 6.91 9.02 12.16
CA PHE A 9 6.67 8.73 10.75
C PHE A 9 5.70 9.76 10.17
N ALA A 10 6.00 10.20 8.94
CA ALA A 10 5.16 11.14 8.21
C ALA A 10 4.48 10.42 7.04
N VAL A 11 3.21 10.76 6.80
CA VAL A 11 2.49 10.29 5.62
C VAL A 11 2.91 11.13 4.42
N VAL A 12 3.27 10.45 3.32
CA VAL A 12 3.56 11.09 2.04
C VAL A 12 2.70 10.45 0.94
N GLU A 13 2.18 11.26 0.03
CA GLU A 13 1.34 10.78 -1.07
C GLU A 13 2.03 10.92 -2.43
N GLN A 14 3.07 11.73 -2.49
CA GLN A 14 3.93 11.88 -3.66
C GLN A 14 5.38 11.66 -3.23
N PHE A 15 6.18 11.12 -4.14
CA PHE A 15 7.50 10.62 -3.79
C PHE A 15 8.59 11.39 -4.54
N SER A 16 9.67 11.74 -3.82
CA SER A 16 10.89 12.21 -4.44
C SER A 16 11.58 11.07 -5.21
N GLU A 17 12.52 11.40 -6.06
CA GLU A 17 13.27 10.38 -6.80
C GLU A 17 14.03 9.45 -5.85
N VAL A 18 14.56 9.97 -4.76
CA VAL A 18 15.21 9.15 -3.72
C VAL A 18 14.21 8.18 -3.10
N GLN A 19 12.99 8.64 -2.83
CA GLN A 19 11.94 7.79 -2.27
C GLN A 19 11.45 6.73 -3.27
N ILE A 20 11.45 7.01 -4.56
CA ILE A 20 11.14 6.00 -5.59
C ILE A 20 12.18 4.87 -5.57
N VAL A 21 13.46 5.21 -5.42
CA VAL A 21 14.52 4.20 -5.26
C VAL A 21 14.27 3.37 -4.00
N GLN A 22 13.92 4.01 -2.89
CA GLN A 22 13.60 3.34 -1.64
C GLN A 22 12.33 2.47 -1.76
N LEU A 23 11.35 2.92 -2.53
CA LEU A 23 10.16 2.12 -2.84
C LEU A 23 10.55 0.84 -3.60
N HIS A 24 11.44 0.95 -4.57
CA HIS A 24 11.97 -0.23 -5.27
C HIS A 24 12.68 -1.18 -4.30
N GLU A 25 13.42 -0.66 -3.33
CA GLU A 25 14.06 -1.49 -2.30
C GLU A 25 13.00 -2.23 -1.45
N LEU A 26 11.91 -1.56 -1.08
CA LEU A 26 10.79 -2.20 -0.37
C LEU A 26 10.19 -3.34 -1.20
N VAL A 27 9.96 -3.10 -2.47
CA VAL A 27 9.42 -4.11 -3.41
C VAL A 27 10.37 -5.31 -3.48
N GLN A 28 11.68 -5.10 -3.49
CA GLN A 28 12.66 -6.19 -3.52
C GLN A 28 12.65 -7.06 -2.27
N GLN A 29 12.14 -6.56 -1.15
CA GLN A 29 11.96 -7.35 0.07
C GLN A 29 10.80 -8.33 -0.01
N GLN A 30 9.89 -8.18 -0.98
CA GLN A 30 8.69 -9.00 -1.10
C GLN A 30 8.95 -10.21 -2.00
N TRP A 31 8.39 -11.37 -1.63
CA TRP A 31 8.56 -12.59 -2.40
C TRP A 31 8.04 -12.47 -3.85
N TRP A 32 7.05 -11.60 -4.05
CA TRP A 32 6.41 -11.39 -5.36
C TRP A 32 7.03 -10.24 -6.16
N GLY A 33 7.96 -9.47 -5.58
CA GLY A 33 8.42 -8.21 -6.16
C GLY A 33 9.79 -8.23 -6.82
N GLY A 34 10.54 -9.33 -6.71
CA GLY A 34 11.94 -9.38 -7.11
C GLY A 34 12.24 -9.09 -8.58
N LYS A 35 11.28 -9.29 -9.46
CA LYS A 35 11.44 -9.03 -10.91
C LYS A 35 10.99 -7.64 -11.33
N ARG A 36 10.41 -6.85 -10.44
CA ARG A 36 10.02 -5.47 -10.75
C ARG A 36 11.25 -4.58 -10.84
N THR A 37 11.42 -3.91 -11.98
CA THR A 37 12.54 -2.96 -12.18
C THR A 37 12.23 -1.62 -11.53
N LEU A 38 13.28 -0.83 -11.30
CA LEU A 38 13.12 0.54 -10.81
C LEU A 38 12.19 1.36 -11.69
N GLU A 39 12.33 1.26 -13.02
CA GLU A 39 11.48 1.98 -13.96
C GLU A 39 10.02 1.55 -13.88
N GLN A 40 9.78 0.24 -13.73
CA GLN A 40 8.41 -0.28 -13.53
C GLN A 40 7.79 0.24 -12.23
N VAL A 41 8.57 0.32 -11.16
CA VAL A 41 8.10 0.88 -9.89
C VAL A 41 7.78 2.36 -10.02
N ARG A 42 8.59 3.12 -10.76
CA ARG A 42 8.33 4.54 -11.04
C ARG A 42 7.01 4.71 -11.80
N ILE A 43 6.80 3.93 -12.84
CA ILE A 43 5.56 3.94 -13.63
C ILE A 43 4.36 3.55 -12.77
N MET A 44 4.49 2.49 -11.97
CA MET A 44 3.45 2.03 -11.05
C MET A 44 3.01 3.15 -10.09
N ALA A 45 3.97 3.80 -9.43
CA ALA A 45 3.67 4.88 -8.49
C ALA A 45 2.97 6.05 -9.18
N ALA A 46 3.42 6.42 -10.37
CA ALA A 46 2.85 7.54 -11.13
C ALA A 46 1.44 7.26 -11.67
N ASN A 47 1.09 5.99 -11.88
CA ASN A 47 -0.18 5.59 -12.48
C ASN A 47 -1.16 4.95 -11.49
N SER A 48 -0.83 4.89 -10.20
CA SER A 48 -1.78 4.48 -9.17
C SER A 48 -2.75 5.62 -8.88
N SER A 49 -4.01 5.28 -8.62
CA SER A 49 -5.04 6.30 -8.34
C SER A 49 -4.76 7.03 -7.03
N LEU A 50 -4.25 6.30 -6.03
CA LEU A 50 -3.89 6.83 -4.73
C LEU A 50 -2.69 6.05 -4.20
N THR A 51 -1.68 6.77 -3.71
CA THR A 51 -0.50 6.19 -3.09
C THR A 51 -0.34 6.75 -1.68
N ILE A 52 -0.06 5.87 -0.73
CA ILE A 52 0.24 6.25 0.65
C ILE A 52 1.62 5.73 0.99
N GLY A 53 2.50 6.62 1.36
CA GLY A 53 3.82 6.26 1.89
C GLY A 53 3.96 6.65 3.35
N LEU A 54 4.78 5.94 4.08
CA LEU A 54 5.27 6.34 5.39
C LEU A 54 6.76 6.61 5.30
N ALA A 55 7.17 7.79 5.70
CA ALA A 55 8.56 8.18 5.74
C ALA A 55 9.01 8.36 7.19
N ASP A 56 10.23 7.93 7.49
CA ASP A 56 10.88 8.26 8.74
C ASP A 56 10.97 9.79 8.83
N ALA A 57 10.42 10.38 9.89
CA ALA A 57 10.31 11.83 10.00
C ALA A 57 11.67 12.52 10.10
N ALA A 58 12.68 11.85 10.67
CA ALA A 58 14.01 12.42 10.85
C ALA A 58 14.83 12.41 9.54
N SER A 59 14.74 11.33 8.76
CA SER A 59 15.58 11.13 7.58
C SER A 59 14.84 11.37 6.26
N GLY A 60 13.50 11.31 6.26
CA GLY A 60 12.70 11.33 5.05
C GLY A 60 12.69 10.00 4.30
N ARG A 61 13.34 8.96 4.83
CA ARG A 61 13.40 7.65 4.18
C ARG A 61 12.03 7.00 4.12
N LEU A 62 11.64 6.52 2.95
CA LEU A 62 10.41 5.78 2.76
C LEU A 62 10.55 4.38 3.38
N ILE A 63 9.68 4.07 4.35
CA ILE A 63 9.74 2.81 5.10
C ILE A 63 8.45 2.01 5.02
N GLY A 64 7.41 2.54 4.42
CA GLY A 64 6.13 1.85 4.21
C GLY A 64 5.40 2.39 3.01
N PHE A 65 4.53 1.57 2.43
CA PHE A 65 3.80 1.93 1.22
C PHE A 65 2.55 1.08 1.07
N CYS A 66 1.52 1.66 0.51
CA CYS A 66 0.41 0.95 -0.10
C CYS A 66 -0.19 1.82 -1.20
N ARG A 67 -1.00 1.22 -2.07
CA ARG A 67 -1.64 1.95 -3.16
C ARG A 67 -3.01 1.40 -3.45
N ALA A 68 -3.84 2.22 -4.10
CA ALA A 68 -5.15 1.81 -4.60
C ALA A 68 -5.29 2.14 -6.07
N LEU A 69 -5.96 1.25 -6.80
CA LEU A 69 -6.49 1.50 -8.14
C LEU A 69 -8.00 1.61 -8.02
N THR A 70 -8.58 2.71 -8.48
CA THR A 70 -9.98 3.01 -8.21
C THR A 70 -10.55 4.06 -9.16
N ASP A 71 -11.86 3.99 -9.38
CA ASP A 71 -12.62 5.07 -10.01
C ASP A 71 -13.13 6.09 -8.97
N PHE A 72 -12.83 5.89 -7.70
CA PHE A 72 -13.28 6.68 -6.54
C PHE A 72 -14.79 6.66 -6.28
N ILE A 73 -15.56 5.85 -6.98
CA ILE A 73 -17.01 5.75 -6.85
C ILE A 73 -17.46 4.31 -6.59
N PHE A 74 -17.15 3.40 -7.49
CA PHE A 74 -17.72 2.05 -7.40
C PHE A 74 -16.78 1.05 -6.74
N ARG A 75 -15.53 1.02 -7.15
CA ARG A 75 -14.59 -0.02 -6.73
C ARG A 75 -13.20 0.54 -6.48
N ALA A 76 -12.53 -0.03 -5.52
CA ALA A 76 -11.11 0.17 -5.30
C ALA A 76 -10.45 -1.17 -5.02
N THR A 77 -9.21 -1.33 -5.44
CA THR A 77 -8.38 -2.47 -5.04
C THR A 77 -7.09 -1.95 -4.41
N ILE A 78 -6.79 -2.46 -3.23
CA ILE A 78 -5.55 -2.14 -2.51
C ILE A 78 -4.47 -3.13 -2.93
N TYR A 79 -3.29 -2.61 -3.23
CA TYR A 79 -2.12 -3.39 -3.62
C TYR A 79 -0.89 -2.98 -2.82
N ASP A 80 0.05 -3.90 -2.74
CA ASP A 80 1.43 -3.64 -2.33
C ASP A 80 1.53 -2.98 -0.95
N VAL A 81 0.82 -3.54 0.04
CA VAL A 81 0.95 -3.10 1.43
C VAL A 81 2.27 -3.63 1.97
N MET A 82 3.22 -2.73 2.22
CA MET A 82 4.59 -3.09 2.58
C MET A 82 5.11 -2.22 3.71
N VAL A 83 5.86 -2.83 4.62
CA VAL A 83 6.63 -2.14 5.65
C VAL A 83 8.05 -2.71 5.61
N ASP A 84 9.05 -1.83 5.61
CA ASP A 84 10.47 -2.21 5.65
C ASP A 84 10.71 -3.16 6.83
N ARG A 85 11.49 -4.21 6.59
CA ARG A 85 11.79 -5.24 7.61
C ARG A 85 12.34 -4.66 8.90
N ALA A 86 13.15 -3.61 8.79
CA ALA A 86 13.74 -2.95 9.95
C ALA A 86 12.72 -2.20 10.81
N TYR A 87 11.53 -1.97 10.29
CA TYR A 87 10.47 -1.19 10.95
C TYR A 87 9.22 -2.00 11.27
N GLN A 88 9.23 -3.31 11.04
CA GLN A 88 8.09 -4.17 11.36
C GLN A 88 7.91 -4.31 12.87
N GLY A 89 6.68 -4.68 13.29
CA GLY A 89 6.36 -4.84 14.71
C GLY A 89 6.01 -3.55 15.43
N GLN A 90 5.78 -2.44 14.72
CA GLN A 90 5.47 -1.13 15.29
C GLN A 90 4.06 -0.63 14.90
N GLY A 91 3.23 -1.49 14.31
CA GLY A 91 1.88 -1.11 13.90
C GLY A 91 1.80 -0.26 12.64
N LEU A 92 2.86 -0.22 11.83
CA LEU A 92 2.93 0.66 10.65
C LEU A 92 2.05 0.16 9.51
N GLY A 93 1.87 -1.15 9.37
CA GLY A 93 0.88 -1.70 8.43
C GLY A 93 -0.52 -1.20 8.75
N GLY A 94 -0.88 -1.17 10.02
CA GLY A 94 -2.15 -0.60 10.48
C GLY A 94 -2.28 0.88 10.16
N LYS A 95 -1.19 1.64 10.33
CA LYS A 95 -1.18 3.07 9.99
C LYS A 95 -1.40 3.30 8.49
N LEU A 96 -0.82 2.46 7.64
CA LEU A 96 -1.07 2.51 6.19
C LEU A 96 -2.54 2.28 5.86
N LEU A 97 -3.15 1.24 6.45
CA LEU A 97 -4.55 0.91 6.21
C LEU A 97 -5.48 1.99 6.77
N ASP A 98 -5.21 2.50 7.98
CA ASP A 98 -5.96 3.61 8.55
C ASP A 98 -5.94 4.82 7.62
N THR A 99 -4.76 5.18 7.12
CA THR A 99 -4.59 6.35 6.26
C THR A 99 -5.32 6.16 4.93
N LEU A 100 -5.20 4.99 4.31
CA LEU A 100 -5.84 4.71 3.03
C LEU A 100 -7.35 4.61 3.17
N CYS A 101 -7.85 3.82 4.12
CA CYS A 101 -9.28 3.59 4.29
C CYS A 101 -10.02 4.84 4.76
N ASN A 102 -9.37 5.71 5.52
CA ASN A 102 -9.97 6.97 6.00
C ASN A 102 -9.66 8.17 5.10
N HIS A 103 -8.95 7.95 4.00
CA HIS A 103 -8.62 9.03 3.07
C HIS A 103 -9.90 9.66 2.52
N PRO A 104 -9.98 11.02 2.46
CA PRO A 104 -11.19 11.69 1.98
C PRO A 104 -11.68 11.22 0.60
N ARG A 105 -10.76 10.92 -0.31
CA ARG A 105 -11.11 10.48 -1.66
C ARG A 105 -11.65 9.04 -1.71
N MET A 106 -11.49 8.28 -0.65
CA MET A 106 -11.97 6.89 -0.58
C MET A 106 -13.39 6.76 -0.01
N GLN A 107 -13.94 7.82 0.56
CA GLN A 107 -15.21 7.74 1.31
C GLN A 107 -16.42 7.44 0.43
N GLU A 108 -16.39 7.78 -0.85
CA GLU A 108 -17.48 7.51 -1.79
C GLU A 108 -17.38 6.15 -2.47
N VAL A 109 -16.28 5.42 -2.26
CA VAL A 109 -16.06 4.12 -2.90
C VAL A 109 -17.02 3.09 -2.31
N GLY A 110 -17.77 2.41 -3.18
CA GLY A 110 -18.78 1.44 -2.76
C GLY A 110 -18.21 0.17 -2.17
N GLN A 111 -17.16 -0.38 -2.75
CA GLN A 111 -16.48 -1.58 -2.24
C GLN A 111 -14.98 -1.49 -2.46
N ILE A 112 -14.23 -1.92 -1.45
CA ILE A 112 -12.76 -1.96 -1.48
C ILE A 112 -12.34 -3.42 -1.39
N TYR A 113 -11.47 -3.83 -2.31
CA TYR A 113 -10.97 -5.19 -2.42
C TYR A 113 -9.49 -5.26 -2.13
N LEU A 114 -9.04 -6.39 -1.63
CA LEU A 114 -7.63 -6.76 -1.60
C LEU A 114 -7.49 -8.28 -1.67
N ALA A 115 -6.35 -8.75 -2.09
CA ALA A 115 -5.99 -10.15 -2.03
C ALA A 115 -4.83 -10.32 -1.06
N CYS A 116 -4.90 -11.31 -0.19
CA CYS A 116 -3.83 -11.60 0.76
C CYS A 116 -3.80 -13.08 1.10
N GLU A 117 -2.69 -13.52 1.67
CA GLU A 117 -2.61 -14.87 2.21
C GLU A 117 -3.58 -15.04 3.38
N PRO A 118 -4.23 -16.21 3.52
CA PRO A 118 -5.21 -16.43 4.59
C PRO A 118 -4.72 -16.12 6.00
N ARG A 119 -3.41 -16.28 6.27
CA ARG A 119 -2.82 -15.94 7.56
C ARG A 119 -2.96 -14.45 7.93
N LEU A 120 -3.21 -13.60 6.93
CA LEU A 120 -3.37 -12.15 7.11
C LEU A 120 -4.85 -11.73 7.23
N PHE A 121 -5.80 -12.63 7.09
CA PHE A 121 -7.23 -12.30 7.24
C PHE A 121 -7.52 -11.60 8.56
N PRO A 122 -7.03 -12.08 9.74
CA PRO A 122 -7.29 -11.39 11.01
C PRO A 122 -6.79 -9.95 11.03
N PHE A 123 -5.66 -9.68 10.35
CA PHE A 123 -5.13 -8.33 10.26
C PHE A 123 -6.11 -7.42 9.52
N TYR A 124 -6.56 -7.81 8.31
CA TYR A 124 -7.44 -6.99 7.49
C TYR A 124 -8.87 -6.92 8.00
N GLU A 125 -9.35 -7.92 8.73
CA GLU A 125 -10.68 -7.90 9.36
C GLU A 125 -10.86 -6.70 10.29
N ARG A 126 -9.78 -6.16 10.83
CA ARG A 126 -9.80 -4.97 11.69
C ARG A 126 -10.38 -3.74 10.99
N TRP A 127 -10.35 -3.69 9.68
CA TRP A 127 -10.92 -2.60 8.85
C TRP A 127 -12.22 -3.01 8.17
N GLY A 128 -12.81 -4.13 8.58
CA GLY A 128 -14.08 -4.59 8.03
C GLY A 128 -13.95 -5.46 6.79
N PHE A 129 -12.73 -5.80 6.38
CA PHE A 129 -12.54 -6.75 5.29
C PHE A 129 -12.97 -8.14 5.71
N LYS A 130 -13.56 -8.87 4.79
CA LYS A 130 -13.97 -10.26 4.98
C LYS A 130 -13.81 -10.99 3.65
N VAL A 131 -13.74 -12.32 3.71
CA VAL A 131 -13.67 -13.13 2.50
C VAL A 131 -14.85 -12.80 1.61
N TYR A 132 -14.59 -12.52 0.34
CA TYR A 132 -15.59 -12.09 -0.61
C TYR A 132 -16.33 -13.29 -1.18
N GLU A 133 -17.59 -13.40 -0.81
CA GLU A 133 -18.51 -14.41 -1.36
C GLU A 133 -19.39 -13.76 -2.42
N ALA A 134 -19.18 -14.15 -3.68
CA ALA A 134 -19.90 -13.55 -4.80
C ALA A 134 -20.39 -14.62 -5.77
N ARG A 135 -21.30 -14.20 -6.67
CA ARG A 135 -21.78 -15.04 -7.77
C ARG A 135 -20.73 -15.20 -8.89
N THR A 136 -19.68 -14.41 -8.82
CA THR A 136 -18.63 -14.35 -9.84
C THR A 136 -17.30 -14.78 -9.24
N GLU A 137 -16.44 -15.32 -10.10
CA GLU A 137 -15.06 -15.71 -9.74
C GLU A 137 -14.08 -14.95 -10.61
N TRP A 138 -12.88 -14.76 -10.11
CA TRP A 138 -11.81 -14.10 -10.85
C TRP A 138 -11.26 -15.02 -11.92
N MET A 139 -11.02 -14.46 -13.10
CA MET A 139 -10.25 -15.10 -14.17
C MET A 139 -9.02 -14.23 -14.43
N VAL A 140 -7.91 -14.85 -14.81
CA VAL A 140 -6.67 -14.14 -15.09
C VAL A 140 -6.14 -14.50 -16.48
N LYS A 141 -5.67 -13.50 -17.21
CA LYS A 141 -4.87 -13.69 -18.41
C LYS A 141 -3.44 -13.22 -18.10
N VAL A 142 -2.50 -14.15 -18.07
CA VAL A 142 -1.10 -13.82 -17.83
C VAL A 142 -0.46 -13.40 -19.14
N GLN A 143 -0.07 -12.14 -19.26
CA GLN A 143 0.58 -11.61 -20.47
C GLN A 143 2.11 -11.65 -20.37
N ARG A 144 2.63 -11.68 -19.15
CA ARG A 144 4.07 -11.85 -18.87
C ARG A 144 4.23 -12.39 -17.46
N GLU A 145 5.36 -13.05 -17.21
CA GLU A 145 5.69 -13.51 -15.85
C GLU A 145 6.11 -12.33 -14.98
N GLU A 146 5.61 -12.30 -13.75
CA GLU A 146 5.92 -11.25 -12.76
C GLU A 146 6.68 -11.77 -11.55
N LEU A 147 6.70 -13.08 -11.35
CA LEU A 147 7.34 -13.73 -10.19
C LEU A 147 8.67 -14.40 -10.57
#